data_bc6cd0f71e18900f77b07afd1fbc69ee
#
_entry.id   bc6cd0f71e18900f77b07afd1fbc69ee
#
_cell.length_a   1.000
_cell.length_b   1.000
_cell.length_c   1.000
_cell.angle_alpha   90.00
_cell.angle_beta   90.00
_cell.angle_gamma   90.00
#
_symmetry.space_group_name_H-M   'P 1'
#
loop_
_entity.id
_entity.type
_entity.pdbx_description
1 polymer ?
#
loop_
_entity_poly.entity_id
_entity_poly.type
_entity_poly.pdbx_seq_one_letter_code
_entity_poly.pdbx_strand_id
1 'polypeptide(L)'
;MVYLDNAATTPMDEAVVEQVQDSMRNVFANSGTPYRIGLDAKRLIEESAESIAASLRVPSTHRILFTSGGTESNNLFIKGLCFPDKKTAYLGLEHPSITESLAFLKQFGNDPFSLSSFQKEGRLDLNSI
;
A
#
# COMPACT_ATOMS: atom_id res chain seq x y z
N MET A 1 6.48 26.76 13.89
CA MET A 1 5.99 25.49 14.50
C MET A 1 6.88 24.40 13.98
N VAL A 2 7.38 23.49 14.85
CA VAL A 2 8.15 22.31 14.42
C VAL A 2 7.20 21.11 14.43
N TYR A 3 7.03 20.45 13.29
CA TYR A 3 6.22 19.23 13.17
C TYR A 3 7.13 18.02 13.25
N LEU A 4 6.89 17.12 14.20
CA LEU A 4 7.75 15.97 14.50
C LEU A 4 7.04 14.61 14.29
N ASP A 5 5.82 14.60 13.79
CA ASP A 5 5.03 13.37 13.59
C ASP A 5 4.91 12.99 12.11
N ASN A 6 6.03 13.01 11.40
CA ASN A 6 6.08 12.63 9.98
C ASN A 6 5.79 11.14 9.73
N ALA A 7 5.81 10.31 10.79
CA ALA A 7 5.39 8.92 10.69
C ALA A 7 3.88 8.78 10.48
N ALA A 8 3.07 9.71 11.03
CA ALA A 8 1.63 9.72 10.85
C ALA A 8 1.23 10.32 9.49
N THR A 9 1.82 11.47 9.15
CA THR A 9 1.58 12.15 7.87
C THR A 9 2.72 13.12 7.55
N THR A 10 2.86 13.48 6.29
CA THR A 10 3.90 14.39 5.82
C THR A 10 3.28 15.46 4.91
N PRO A 11 3.69 16.74 4.99
CA PRO A 11 3.29 17.74 4.01
C PRO A 11 3.64 17.27 2.60
N MET A 12 2.71 17.52 1.68
CA MET A 12 2.95 17.20 0.28
C MET A 12 4.00 18.17 -0.31
N ASP A 13 4.90 17.66 -1.11
CA ASP A 13 5.84 18.48 -1.87
C ASP A 13 5.10 19.42 -2.81
N GLU A 14 5.57 20.67 -2.98
CA GLU A 14 4.89 21.68 -3.77
C GLU A 14 4.71 21.25 -5.24
N ALA A 15 5.70 20.61 -5.83
CA ALA A 15 5.58 20.08 -7.19
C ALA A 15 4.50 19.01 -7.33
N VAL A 16 4.28 18.23 -6.26
CA VAL A 16 3.19 17.23 -6.23
C VAL A 16 1.84 17.92 -6.08
N VAL A 17 1.75 18.98 -5.24
CA VAL A 17 0.51 19.77 -5.11
C VAL A 17 0.10 20.38 -6.45
N GLU A 18 1.05 20.98 -7.17
CA GLU A 18 0.81 21.54 -8.50
C GLU A 18 0.34 20.49 -9.49
N GLN A 19 0.98 19.33 -9.53
CA GLN A 19 0.59 18.23 -10.42
C GLN A 19 -0.80 17.68 -10.09
N VAL A 20 -1.15 17.55 -8.81
CA VAL A 20 -2.49 17.14 -8.38
C VAL A 20 -3.54 18.17 -8.81
N GLN A 21 -3.27 19.45 -8.63
CA GLN A 21 -4.18 20.53 -9.06
C GLN A 21 -4.39 20.52 -10.56
N ASP A 22 -3.32 20.35 -11.34
CA ASP A 22 -3.41 20.26 -12.81
C ASP A 22 -4.25 19.06 -13.23
N SER A 23 -4.00 17.90 -12.67
CA SER A 23 -4.75 16.67 -12.95
C SER A 23 -6.23 16.82 -12.61
N MET A 24 -6.57 17.41 -11.47
CA MET A 24 -7.95 17.65 -11.05
C MET A 24 -8.71 18.60 -12.01
N ARG A 25 -8.01 19.56 -12.62
CA ARG A 25 -8.60 20.53 -13.55
C ARG A 25 -8.73 19.98 -14.96
N ASN A 26 -7.73 19.27 -15.44
CA ASN A 26 -7.54 18.98 -16.86
C ASN A 26 -7.76 17.49 -17.21
N VAL A 27 -7.65 16.55 -16.22
CA VAL A 27 -7.73 15.10 -16.44
C VAL A 27 -8.80 14.47 -15.55
N PHE A 28 -9.99 15.07 -15.50
CA PHE A 28 -11.08 14.67 -14.58
C PHE A 28 -11.99 13.56 -15.13
N ALA A 29 -11.78 13.13 -16.37
CA ALA A 29 -12.69 12.18 -17.02
C ALA A 29 -12.48 10.75 -16.54
N ASN A 30 -13.53 9.93 -16.67
CA ASN A 30 -13.46 8.51 -16.40
C ASN A 30 -12.54 7.82 -17.43
N SER A 31 -11.47 7.19 -16.97
CA SER A 31 -10.49 6.47 -17.81
C SER A 31 -11.06 5.26 -18.56
N GLY A 32 -12.26 4.79 -18.23
CA GLY A 32 -12.96 3.73 -18.94
C GLY A 32 -13.73 4.19 -20.18
N THR A 33 -13.80 5.49 -20.46
CA THR A 33 -14.57 6.01 -21.60
C THR A 33 -13.73 6.10 -22.88
N PRO A 34 -14.31 5.79 -24.06
CA PRO A 34 -13.54 5.66 -25.32
C PRO A 34 -13.29 6.98 -26.05
N TYR A 35 -13.70 8.11 -25.51
CA TYR A 35 -13.45 9.41 -26.11
C TYR A 35 -12.19 10.08 -25.56
N ARG A 36 -11.69 11.11 -26.26
CA ARG A 36 -10.37 11.71 -26.05
C ARG A 36 -10.01 11.99 -24.60
N ILE A 37 -10.86 12.68 -23.84
CA ILE A 37 -10.54 13.05 -22.45
C ILE A 37 -10.48 11.85 -21.51
N GLY A 38 -11.22 10.77 -21.79
CA GLY A 38 -11.11 9.49 -21.06
C GLY A 38 -9.82 8.75 -21.40
N LEU A 39 -9.40 8.79 -22.67
CA LEU A 39 -8.12 8.22 -23.11
C LEU A 39 -6.93 8.98 -22.51
N ASP A 40 -7.02 10.30 -22.37
CA ASP A 40 -5.99 11.11 -21.71
C ASP A 40 -5.87 10.74 -20.23
N ALA A 41 -6.99 10.53 -19.52
CA ALA A 41 -6.99 10.04 -18.14
C ALA A 41 -6.40 8.63 -18.01
N LYS A 42 -6.75 7.73 -18.95
CA LYS A 42 -6.18 6.38 -18.99
C LYS A 42 -4.67 6.41 -19.17
N ARG A 43 -4.19 7.23 -20.12
CA ARG A 43 -2.76 7.39 -20.39
C ARG A 43 -2.01 7.87 -19.15
N LEU A 44 -2.53 8.88 -18.45
CA LEU A 44 -1.90 9.38 -17.22
C LEU A 44 -1.75 8.29 -16.15
N ILE A 45 -2.75 7.43 -15.98
CA ILE A 45 -2.68 6.30 -15.04
C ILE A 45 -1.60 5.29 -15.48
N GLU A 46 -1.55 4.95 -16.76
CA GLU A 46 -0.58 3.99 -17.32
C GLU A 46 0.85 4.51 -17.19
N GLU A 47 1.11 5.75 -17.61
CA GLU A 47 2.42 6.42 -17.49
C GLU A 47 2.87 6.54 -16.02
N SER A 48 1.96 6.84 -15.11
CA SER A 48 2.24 6.89 -13.68
C SER A 48 2.63 5.50 -13.13
N ALA A 49 1.92 4.45 -13.53
CA ALA A 49 2.24 3.09 -13.14
C ALA A 49 3.62 2.65 -13.67
N GLU A 50 3.94 2.97 -14.92
CA GLU A 50 5.25 2.70 -15.54
C GLU A 50 6.38 3.44 -14.81
N SER A 51 6.17 4.70 -14.47
CA SER A 51 7.15 5.52 -13.73
C SER A 51 7.42 4.93 -12.34
N ILE A 52 6.38 4.52 -11.61
CA ILE A 52 6.51 3.87 -10.31
C ILE A 52 7.25 2.54 -10.45
N ALA A 53 6.86 1.70 -11.41
CA ALA A 53 7.51 0.42 -11.66
C ALA A 53 9.01 0.58 -11.96
N ALA A 54 9.36 1.55 -12.80
CA ALA A 54 10.75 1.89 -13.12
C ALA A 54 11.53 2.34 -11.89
N SER A 55 10.96 3.22 -11.08
CA SER A 55 11.57 3.74 -9.85
C SER A 55 11.84 2.63 -8.83
N LEU A 56 10.93 1.67 -8.73
CA LEU A 56 11.03 0.50 -7.85
C LEU A 56 11.84 -0.65 -8.48
N ARG A 57 12.27 -0.52 -9.75
CA ARG A 57 12.94 -1.58 -10.52
C ARG A 57 12.13 -2.88 -10.56
N VAL A 58 10.81 -2.74 -10.66
CA VAL A 58 9.89 -3.89 -10.72
C VAL A 58 9.97 -4.54 -12.10
N PRO A 59 10.11 -5.88 -12.20
CA PRO A 59 10.10 -6.58 -13.49
C PRO A 59 8.81 -6.34 -14.27
N SER A 60 8.88 -6.38 -15.62
CA SER A 60 7.73 -6.19 -16.51
C SER A 60 6.61 -7.24 -16.36
N THR A 61 6.91 -8.33 -15.64
CA THR A 61 5.94 -9.37 -15.27
C THR A 61 4.99 -8.95 -14.12
N HIS A 62 5.27 -7.81 -13.46
CA HIS A 62 4.48 -7.29 -12.34
C HIS A 62 3.58 -6.15 -12.79
N ARG A 63 2.53 -5.91 -12.01
CA ARG A 63 1.61 -4.79 -12.20
C ARG A 63 1.62 -3.88 -10.99
N ILE A 64 1.53 -2.59 -11.23
CA ILE A 64 1.20 -1.59 -10.21
C ILE A 64 -0.32 -1.52 -10.09
N LEU A 65 -0.83 -1.69 -8.88
CA LEU A 65 -2.25 -1.52 -8.56
C LEU A 65 -2.40 -0.28 -7.68
N PHE A 66 -3.16 0.70 -8.14
CA PHE A 66 -3.51 1.85 -7.33
C PHE A 66 -4.65 1.50 -6.37
N THR A 67 -4.53 1.94 -5.14
CA THR A 67 -5.53 1.76 -4.07
C THR A 67 -5.82 3.12 -3.43
N SER A 68 -6.87 3.20 -2.64
CA SER A 68 -7.23 4.42 -1.90
C SER A 68 -6.24 4.76 -0.78
N GLY A 69 -5.36 3.83 -0.39
CA GLY A 69 -4.36 4.04 0.65
C GLY A 69 -3.78 2.74 1.19
N GLY A 70 -2.85 2.86 2.16
CA GLY A 70 -2.14 1.72 2.74
C GLY A 70 -3.06 0.68 3.38
N THR A 71 -4.18 1.09 3.97
CA THR A 71 -5.16 0.16 4.55
C THR A 71 -5.76 -0.75 3.51
N GLU A 72 -6.16 -0.23 2.35
CA GLU A 72 -6.69 -1.05 1.25
C GLU A 72 -5.60 -1.95 0.68
N SER A 73 -4.39 -1.43 0.47
CA SER A 73 -3.25 -2.21 -0.01
C SER A 73 -2.94 -3.40 0.91
N ASN A 74 -2.88 -3.16 2.23
CA ASN A 74 -2.64 -4.21 3.21
C ASN A 74 -3.76 -5.26 3.22
N ASN A 75 -5.02 -4.84 3.14
CA ASN A 75 -6.16 -5.74 3.05
C ASN A 75 -6.12 -6.59 1.78
N LEU A 76 -5.84 -5.96 0.64
CA LEU A 76 -5.73 -6.65 -0.65
C LEU A 76 -4.63 -7.72 -0.63
N PHE A 77 -3.45 -7.36 -0.11
CA PHE A 77 -2.31 -8.26 0.01
C PHE A 77 -2.60 -9.40 0.98
N ILE A 78 -2.99 -9.09 2.21
CA ILE A 78 -3.19 -10.08 3.28
C ILE A 78 -4.34 -11.04 2.92
N LYS A 79 -5.49 -10.53 2.54
CA LYS A 79 -6.65 -11.36 2.20
C LYS A 79 -6.50 -12.10 0.88
N GLY A 80 -5.67 -11.58 -0.04
CA GLY A 80 -5.41 -12.21 -1.33
C GLY A 80 -4.35 -13.31 -1.31
N LEU A 81 -3.40 -13.28 -0.36
CA LEU A 81 -2.25 -14.20 -0.34
C LEU A 81 -2.18 -15.12 0.86
N CYS A 82 -2.82 -14.77 1.98
CA CYS A 82 -2.80 -15.59 3.20
C CYS A 82 -3.93 -16.63 3.17
N PHE A 83 -3.73 -17.71 2.40
CA PHE A 83 -4.68 -18.80 2.31
C PHE A 83 -4.72 -19.66 3.58
N PRO A 84 -5.80 -20.41 3.83
CA PRO A 84 -5.95 -21.25 5.04
C PRO A 84 -4.83 -22.28 5.26
N ASP A 85 -4.25 -22.80 4.18
CA ASP A 85 -3.17 -23.77 4.18
C ASP A 85 -1.77 -23.16 4.41
N LYS A 86 -1.67 -21.83 4.50
CA LYS A 86 -0.41 -21.11 4.68
C LYS A 86 -0.22 -20.68 6.12
N LYS A 87 0.99 -20.88 6.64
CA LYS A 87 1.39 -20.28 7.91
C LYS A 87 1.67 -18.79 7.69
N THR A 88 1.01 -17.94 8.44
CA THR A 88 1.17 -16.50 8.38
C THR A 88 1.77 -15.99 9.68
N ALA A 89 2.93 -15.35 9.61
CA ALA A 89 3.59 -14.72 10.76
C ALA A 89 3.62 -13.20 10.55
N TYR A 90 3.54 -12.45 11.63
CA TYR A 90 3.62 -10.98 11.61
C TYR A 90 4.39 -10.45 12.82
N LEU A 91 4.91 -9.23 12.73
CA LEU A 91 5.54 -8.56 13.86
C LEU A 91 4.48 -7.96 14.78
N GLY A 92 4.67 -8.08 16.10
CA GLY A 92 3.66 -7.66 17.09
C GLY A 92 3.41 -6.14 17.20
N LEU A 93 4.17 -5.32 16.47
CA LEU A 93 4.05 -3.85 16.45
C LEU A 93 3.47 -3.30 15.14
N GLU A 94 2.74 -4.14 14.42
CA GLU A 94 2.16 -3.75 13.15
C GLU A 94 0.98 -2.77 13.28
N HIS A 95 0.76 -2.01 12.21
CA HIS A 95 -0.37 -1.09 12.12
C HIS A 95 -1.72 -1.84 12.16
N PRO A 96 -2.80 -1.28 12.72
CA PRO A 96 -4.12 -1.90 12.77
C PRO A 96 -4.64 -2.45 11.44
N SER A 97 -4.33 -1.82 10.31
CA SER A 97 -4.70 -2.32 8.97
C SER A 97 -4.11 -3.71 8.65
N ILE A 98 -3.03 -4.10 9.32
CA ILE A 98 -2.42 -5.42 9.21
C ILE A 98 -3.04 -6.36 10.24
N THR A 99 -3.02 -5.99 11.52
CA THR A 99 -3.48 -6.86 12.61
C THR A 99 -4.97 -7.21 12.51
N GLU A 100 -5.82 -6.25 12.14
CA GLU A 100 -7.26 -6.49 11.93
C GLU A 100 -7.51 -7.37 10.70
N SER A 101 -6.75 -7.18 9.62
CA SER A 101 -6.85 -8.04 8.45
C SER A 101 -6.43 -9.48 8.75
N LEU A 102 -5.40 -9.68 9.56
CA LEU A 102 -4.95 -10.99 10.01
C LEU A 102 -5.97 -11.64 10.96
N ALA A 103 -6.56 -10.87 11.88
CA ALA A 103 -7.62 -11.35 12.76
C ALA A 103 -8.85 -11.82 11.96
N PHE A 104 -9.20 -11.12 10.87
CA PHE A 104 -10.27 -11.55 9.96
C PHE A 104 -9.99 -12.90 9.31
N LEU A 105 -8.74 -13.23 8.98
CA LEU A 105 -8.38 -14.51 8.34
C LEU A 105 -8.65 -15.73 9.22
N LYS A 106 -8.71 -15.59 10.56
CA LYS A 106 -9.05 -16.67 11.48
C LYS A 106 -10.41 -17.29 11.18
N GLN A 107 -11.36 -16.48 10.68
CA GLN A 107 -12.68 -16.93 10.29
C GLN A 107 -12.65 -17.90 9.09
N PHE A 108 -11.55 -17.92 8.33
CA PHE A 108 -11.36 -18.76 7.16
C PHE A 108 -10.32 -19.87 7.37
N GLY A 109 -9.98 -20.15 8.64
CA GLY A 109 -9.08 -21.25 8.99
C GLY A 109 -7.57 -20.94 8.88
N ASN A 110 -7.19 -19.68 8.63
CA ASN A 110 -5.81 -19.24 8.82
C ASN A 110 -5.63 -18.77 10.26
N ASP A 111 -4.61 -19.25 10.96
CA ASP A 111 -4.29 -18.81 12.32
C ASP A 111 -2.95 -18.08 12.34
N PRO A 112 -2.93 -16.77 12.06
CA PRO A 112 -1.72 -15.97 12.07
C PRO A 112 -1.11 -15.89 13.47
N PHE A 113 0.21 -15.99 13.56
CA PHE A 113 0.93 -15.88 14.84
C PHE A 113 1.87 -14.69 14.84
N SER A 114 1.99 -14.06 16.03
CA SER A 114 2.86 -12.91 16.22
C SER A 114 4.29 -13.36 16.54
N LEU A 115 5.26 -12.78 15.86
CA LEU A 115 6.67 -12.81 16.20
C LEU A 115 6.94 -11.64 17.16
N SER A 116 6.48 -11.75 18.40
CA SER A 116 6.45 -10.63 19.35
C SER A 116 7.61 -10.62 20.35
N SER A 117 8.68 -11.33 20.07
CA SER A 117 9.87 -11.33 20.94
C SER A 117 10.70 -10.07 20.66
N PHE A 118 10.51 -9.05 21.52
CA PHE A 118 11.30 -7.82 21.48
C PHE A 118 12.22 -7.76 22.69
N GLN A 119 13.47 -7.37 22.45
CA GLN A 119 14.42 -7.01 23.52
C GLN A 119 13.95 -5.71 24.20
N LYS A 120 14.46 -5.44 25.42
CA LYS A 120 14.08 -4.24 26.20
C LYS A 120 14.26 -2.92 25.44
N GLU A 121 15.19 -2.88 24.50
CA GLU A 121 15.50 -1.72 23.66
C GLU A 121 14.56 -1.60 22.43
N GLY A 122 13.53 -2.42 22.32
CA GLY A 122 12.59 -2.43 21.17
C GLY A 122 13.17 -3.09 19.91
N ARG A 123 14.27 -3.80 20.01
CA ARG A 123 14.86 -4.57 18.89
C ARG A 123 14.21 -5.95 18.81
N LEU A 124 13.97 -6.40 17.59
CA LEU A 124 13.49 -7.76 17.35
C LEU A 124 14.56 -8.77 17.79
N ASP A 125 14.17 -9.75 18.61
CA ASP A 125 15.05 -10.86 18.98
C ASP A 125 14.97 -11.96 17.92
N LEU A 126 15.91 -11.92 16.98
CA LEU A 126 15.98 -12.88 15.88
C LEU A 126 16.31 -14.31 16.33
N ASN A 127 16.82 -14.50 17.56
CA ASN A 127 17.14 -15.83 18.08
C ASN A 127 15.89 -16.55 18.64
N SER A 128 14.78 -15.83 18.78
CA SER A 128 13.52 -16.36 19.29
C SER A 128 12.51 -16.71 18.18
N ILE A 129 12.90 -16.53 16.91
CA ILE A 129 12.17 -16.87 15.70
C ILE A 129 12.71 -18.19 15.15
#